data_a3e05cb950190c9a16ba4aa826d584fb
#
_entry.id   a3e05cb950190c9a16ba4aa826d584fb
#
_cell.length_a   1.000
_cell.length_b   1.000
_cell.length_c   1.000
_cell.angle_alpha   90.00
_cell.angle_beta   90.00
_cell.angle_gamma   90.00
#
_symmetry.space_group_name_H-M   'P 1'
#
loop_
_entity.id
_entity.type
_entity.pdbx_description
1 polymer ?
#
loop_
_entity_poly.entity_id
_entity_poly.type
_entity_poly.pdbx_seq_one_letter_code
_entity_poly.pdbx_strand_id
1 'polypeptide(L)'
;MKLIFYITTLALAANLFAYENMHEKTPVGKILVLELPERTAMEASTDKSYFSENNGLFRKLFRYINQNDISMTTPVEADIDPGKMRFFVGNKDRSKKIQNSEQVKILKIPPRKVVSIGIRGGYTEKKFKENLSRLNQWLDKNKTFESDGDPYGVYWNGPFVPGLLKRSEIHIPIRLSKNQSTENPSKPKPPKQK
;
A
#
# COMPACT_ATOMS: atom_id res chain seq x y z
N MET A 1 -37.33 -0.35 50.02
CA MET A 1 -37.16 0.59 48.88
C MET A 1 -35.91 0.13 48.12
N LYS A 2 -36.10 -0.57 46.98
CA LYS A 2 -35.02 -1.09 46.14
C LYS A 2 -34.75 -0.05 45.05
N LEU A 3 -33.61 0.58 45.06
CA LEU A 3 -33.16 1.53 44.04
C LEU A 3 -32.57 0.72 42.90
N ILE A 4 -33.29 0.65 41.80
CA ILE A 4 -32.82 0.00 40.56
C ILE A 4 -32.00 1.04 39.81
N PHE A 5 -30.67 0.84 39.77
CA PHE A 5 -29.76 1.59 38.91
C PHE A 5 -29.92 1.07 37.48
N TYR A 6 -30.59 1.83 36.62
CA TYR A 6 -30.52 1.65 35.16
C TYR A 6 -29.16 2.20 34.69
N ILE A 7 -28.23 1.31 34.45
CA ILE A 7 -27.03 1.63 33.66
C ILE A 7 -27.45 1.61 32.20
N THR A 8 -27.82 2.79 31.68
CA THR A 8 -27.94 2.99 30.25
C THR A 8 -26.53 3.02 29.66
N THR A 9 -26.08 1.87 29.18
CA THR A 9 -24.93 1.77 28.29
C THR A 9 -25.28 2.48 26.99
N LEU A 10 -24.91 3.75 26.90
CA LEU A 10 -24.87 4.50 25.66
C LEU A 10 -23.77 3.87 24.79
N ALA A 11 -24.16 2.89 24.01
CA ALA A 11 -23.31 2.40 22.92
C ALA A 11 -23.17 3.52 21.91
N LEU A 12 -22.14 4.36 22.10
CA LEU A 12 -21.70 5.32 21.11
C LEU A 12 -21.21 4.50 19.92
N ALA A 13 -22.13 4.20 19.01
CA ALA A 13 -21.80 3.68 17.70
C ALA A 13 -20.97 4.76 16.99
N ALA A 14 -19.68 4.80 17.28
CA ALA A 14 -18.72 5.45 16.42
C ALA A 14 -18.81 4.72 15.07
N ASN A 15 -19.62 5.23 14.18
CA ASN A 15 -19.49 5.01 12.76
C ASN A 15 -18.11 5.57 12.37
N LEU A 16 -17.06 4.86 12.75
CA LEU A 16 -15.76 4.98 12.14
C LEU A 16 -16.05 4.75 10.67
N PHE A 17 -15.96 5.81 9.87
CA PHE A 17 -15.92 5.70 8.43
C PHE A 17 -14.74 4.78 8.11
N ALA A 18 -15.03 3.48 8.07
CA ALA A 18 -14.03 2.48 7.73
C ALA A 18 -13.80 2.63 6.24
N TYR A 19 -12.71 3.31 5.87
CA TYR A 19 -12.25 3.31 4.48
C TYR A 19 -12.08 1.87 4.00
N GLU A 20 -12.46 1.61 2.75
CA GLU A 20 -12.21 0.32 2.13
C GLU A 20 -10.70 0.05 2.08
N ASN A 21 -10.29 -1.11 2.59
CA ASN A 21 -8.90 -1.54 2.55
C ASN A 21 -8.62 -2.27 1.24
N MET A 22 -7.59 -1.82 0.51
CA MET A 22 -7.19 -2.41 -0.77
C MET A 22 -6.40 -3.72 -0.62
N HIS A 23 -5.84 -3.97 0.55
CA HIS A 23 -5.16 -5.22 0.96
C HIS A 23 -5.02 -5.26 2.49
N GLU A 24 -4.56 -6.38 3.04
CA GLU A 24 -4.29 -6.51 4.47
C GLU A 24 -2.99 -5.81 4.87
N LYS A 25 -2.98 -5.30 6.11
CA LYS A 25 -1.80 -4.60 6.67
C LYS A 25 -0.71 -5.58 7.05
N THR A 26 0.52 -5.32 6.64
CA THR A 26 1.68 -6.01 7.20
C THR A 26 1.83 -5.70 8.69
N PRO A 27 1.90 -6.71 9.58
CA PRO A 27 2.10 -6.47 11.00
C PRO A 27 3.39 -5.71 11.30
N VAL A 28 3.36 -4.84 12.33
CA VAL A 28 4.53 -4.02 12.70
C VAL A 28 5.76 -4.86 12.94
N GLY A 29 6.87 -4.48 12.31
CA GLY A 29 8.17 -5.15 12.45
C GLY A 29 8.29 -6.47 11.69
N LYS A 30 7.21 -6.97 11.08
CA LYS A 30 7.25 -8.18 10.24
C LYS A 30 7.57 -7.83 8.80
N ILE A 31 8.19 -8.77 8.11
CA ILE A 31 8.42 -8.72 6.65
C ILE A 31 7.64 -9.86 6.04
N LEU A 32 6.80 -9.54 5.04
CA LEU A 32 5.94 -10.50 4.34
C LEU A 32 6.05 -10.29 2.83
N VAL A 33 5.85 -11.36 2.07
CA VAL A 33 5.61 -11.29 0.63
C VAL A 33 4.09 -11.21 0.42
N LEU A 34 3.65 -10.20 -0.31
CA LEU A 34 2.23 -9.96 -0.62
C LEU A 34 2.00 -10.07 -2.12
N GLU A 35 0.83 -10.55 -2.50
CA GLU A 35 0.32 -10.49 -3.86
C GLU A 35 -0.76 -9.39 -3.93
N LEU A 36 -0.47 -8.34 -4.66
CA LEU A 36 -1.40 -7.24 -4.85
C LEU A 36 -2.17 -7.45 -6.16
N PRO A 37 -3.52 -7.37 -6.14
CA PRO A 37 -4.32 -7.52 -7.34
C PRO A 37 -4.17 -6.32 -8.29
N GLU A 38 -4.77 -6.42 -9.48
CA GLU A 38 -4.94 -5.25 -10.35
C GLU A 38 -5.75 -4.17 -9.63
N ARG A 39 -5.33 -2.91 -9.74
CA ARG A 39 -6.00 -1.77 -9.11
C ARG A 39 -6.04 -0.57 -10.07
N THR A 40 -7.14 0.17 -10.02
CA THR A 40 -7.22 1.48 -10.67
C THR A 40 -6.77 2.55 -9.69
N ALA A 41 -5.78 3.33 -10.08
CA ALA A 41 -5.19 4.39 -9.27
C ALA A 41 -5.47 5.78 -9.87
N MET A 42 -5.67 6.74 -8.99
CA MET A 42 -5.64 8.17 -9.25
C MET A 42 -4.28 8.67 -8.79
N GLU A 43 -3.44 9.17 -9.67
CA GLU A 43 -2.07 9.59 -9.39
C GLU A 43 -1.90 11.10 -9.56
N ALA A 44 -1.32 11.75 -8.54
CA ALA A 44 -0.75 13.09 -8.61
C ALA A 44 0.77 13.01 -8.49
N SER A 45 1.49 13.86 -9.23
CA SER A 45 2.95 13.87 -9.26
C SER A 45 3.54 15.26 -9.02
N THR A 46 4.82 15.27 -8.68
CA THR A 46 5.68 16.45 -8.54
C THR A 46 7.11 16.09 -8.99
N ASP A 47 7.89 17.08 -9.35
CA ASP A 47 9.34 16.95 -9.63
C ASP A 47 10.20 16.95 -8.37
N LYS A 48 9.59 17.22 -7.20
CA LYS A 48 10.24 17.22 -5.89
C LYS A 48 10.10 15.88 -5.20
N SER A 49 10.86 15.69 -4.10
CA SER A 49 10.67 14.52 -3.23
C SER A 49 9.28 14.51 -2.58
N TYR A 50 8.69 13.32 -2.43
CA TYR A 50 7.43 13.11 -1.72
C TYR A 50 7.43 13.75 -0.32
N PHE A 51 8.52 13.64 0.45
CA PHE A 51 8.57 14.16 1.82
C PHE A 51 8.53 15.68 1.90
N SER A 52 8.88 16.39 0.83
CA SER A 52 8.78 17.85 0.77
C SER A 52 7.43 18.33 0.23
N GLU A 53 6.68 17.51 -0.52
CA GLU A 53 5.48 17.95 -1.26
C GLU A 53 4.22 17.07 -0.98
N ASN A 54 4.27 16.18 0.02
CA ASN A 54 3.19 15.22 0.30
C ASN A 54 1.81 15.88 0.54
N ASN A 55 1.79 17.03 1.23
CA ASN A 55 0.54 17.77 1.46
C ASN A 55 -0.06 18.36 0.17
N GLY A 56 0.78 18.79 -0.76
CA GLY A 56 0.37 19.27 -2.08
C GLY A 56 -0.26 18.16 -2.91
N LEU A 57 0.41 17.00 -2.97
CA LEU A 57 -0.08 15.82 -3.67
C LEU A 57 -1.40 15.32 -3.08
N PHE A 58 -1.49 15.24 -1.74
CA PHE A 58 -2.72 14.83 -1.08
C PHE A 58 -3.88 15.75 -1.41
N ARG A 59 -3.69 17.08 -1.36
CA ARG A 59 -4.75 18.04 -1.67
C ARG A 59 -5.26 17.95 -3.11
N LYS A 60 -4.37 17.69 -4.09
CA LYS A 60 -4.77 17.47 -5.49
C LYS A 60 -5.70 16.26 -5.60
N LEU A 61 -5.31 15.13 -5.04
CA LEU A 61 -6.09 13.88 -5.06
C LEU A 61 -7.39 13.99 -4.26
N PHE A 62 -7.34 14.60 -3.08
CA PHE A 62 -8.53 14.75 -2.24
C PHE A 62 -9.58 15.67 -2.88
N ARG A 63 -9.15 16.75 -3.53
CA ARG A 63 -10.04 17.59 -4.33
C ARG A 63 -10.66 16.80 -5.48
N TYR A 64 -9.85 16.00 -6.18
CA TYR A 64 -10.31 15.20 -7.31
C TYR A 64 -11.39 14.19 -6.91
N ILE A 65 -11.18 13.42 -5.82
CA ILE A 65 -12.17 12.45 -5.36
C ILE A 65 -13.47 13.12 -4.92
N ASN A 66 -13.40 14.26 -4.25
CA ASN A 66 -14.59 15.03 -3.82
C ASN A 66 -15.38 15.57 -5.03
N GLN A 67 -14.69 16.08 -6.06
CA GLN A 67 -15.35 16.61 -7.27
C GLN A 67 -16.01 15.50 -8.11
N ASN A 68 -15.56 14.27 -8.00
CA ASN A 68 -16.07 13.12 -8.76
C ASN A 68 -16.89 12.14 -7.92
N ASP A 69 -17.23 12.53 -6.68
CA ASP A 69 -17.98 11.69 -5.73
C ASP A 69 -17.37 10.29 -5.55
N ILE A 70 -16.03 10.21 -5.49
CA ILE A 70 -15.29 8.96 -5.29
C ILE A 70 -14.97 8.79 -3.80
N SER A 71 -15.23 7.60 -3.28
CA SER A 71 -14.96 7.27 -1.88
C SER A 71 -13.44 7.13 -1.64
N MET A 72 -12.97 7.64 -0.51
CA MET A 72 -11.58 7.44 -0.09
C MET A 72 -11.36 5.97 0.27
N THR A 73 -10.22 5.43 -0.14
CA THR A 73 -9.75 4.08 0.23
C THR A 73 -8.42 4.14 0.97
N THR A 74 -8.03 3.06 1.59
CA THR A 74 -6.70 2.90 2.21
C THR A 74 -6.05 1.59 1.73
N PRO A 75 -4.72 1.54 1.67
CA PRO A 75 -3.75 2.59 1.93
C PRO A 75 -3.60 3.57 0.77
N VAL A 76 -2.87 4.67 1.04
CA VAL A 76 -2.30 5.55 0.02
C VAL A 76 -0.90 5.06 -0.31
N GLU A 77 -0.54 4.96 -1.59
CA GLU A 77 0.83 4.66 -2.03
C GLU A 77 1.56 5.93 -2.45
N ALA A 78 2.89 5.96 -2.25
CA ALA A 78 3.72 7.08 -2.69
C ALA A 78 5.11 6.63 -3.15
N ASP A 79 5.48 7.02 -4.38
CA ASP A 79 6.87 6.99 -4.84
C ASP A 79 7.60 8.18 -4.22
N ILE A 80 8.88 8.01 -3.92
CA ILE A 80 9.63 8.97 -3.10
C ILE A 80 10.32 10.05 -3.94
N ASP A 81 10.98 9.67 -5.02
CA ASP A 81 11.74 10.60 -5.86
C ASP A 81 11.77 10.14 -7.32
N PRO A 82 11.16 10.89 -8.25
CA PRO A 82 10.28 12.04 -8.01
C PRO A 82 9.01 11.63 -7.25
N GLY A 83 8.47 12.57 -6.45
CA GLY A 83 7.32 12.33 -5.60
C GLY A 83 6.05 12.07 -6.39
N LYS A 84 5.38 10.94 -6.10
CA LYS A 84 4.03 10.64 -6.60
C LYS A 84 3.17 10.16 -5.44
N MET A 85 1.89 10.38 -5.55
CA MET A 85 0.91 9.84 -4.61
C MET A 85 -0.24 9.21 -5.36
N ARG A 86 -0.73 8.07 -4.86
CA ARG A 86 -1.83 7.33 -5.47
C ARG A 86 -2.93 7.05 -4.45
N PHE A 87 -4.15 7.41 -4.82
CA PHE A 87 -5.37 6.90 -4.21
C PHE A 87 -5.94 5.83 -5.12
N PHE A 88 -6.64 4.85 -4.56
CA PHE A 88 -7.21 3.75 -5.33
C PHE A 88 -8.73 3.85 -5.41
N VAL A 89 -9.27 3.34 -6.52
CA VAL A 89 -10.72 3.22 -6.72
C VAL A 89 -11.19 1.95 -6.02
N GLY A 90 -12.03 2.10 -5.01
CA GLY A 90 -12.64 0.99 -4.28
C GLY A 90 -13.73 0.27 -5.07
N ASN A 91 -14.17 -0.85 -4.54
CA ASN A 91 -15.22 -1.68 -5.17
C ASN A 91 -16.51 -0.89 -5.42
N LYS A 92 -16.88 -0.02 -4.49
CA LYS A 92 -18.07 0.83 -4.57
C LYS A 92 -18.09 1.74 -5.79
N ASP A 93 -16.91 2.20 -6.23
CA ASP A 93 -16.76 3.20 -7.28
C ASP A 93 -16.25 2.62 -8.62
N ARG A 94 -16.07 1.29 -8.72
CA ARG A 94 -15.53 0.63 -9.93
C ARG A 94 -16.33 0.87 -11.20
N SER A 95 -17.66 1.07 -11.09
CA SER A 95 -18.54 1.34 -12.23
C SER A 95 -18.53 2.79 -12.68
N LYS A 96 -17.93 3.69 -11.89
CA LYS A 96 -17.87 5.12 -12.21
C LYS A 96 -16.91 5.36 -13.38
N LYS A 97 -17.32 6.24 -14.29
CA LYS A 97 -16.46 6.69 -15.39
C LYS A 97 -15.50 7.74 -14.87
N ILE A 98 -14.29 7.33 -14.51
CA ILE A 98 -13.24 8.19 -13.97
C ILE A 98 -12.31 8.60 -15.11
N GLN A 99 -11.97 9.88 -15.22
CA GLN A 99 -11.16 10.43 -16.31
C GLN A 99 -9.95 11.21 -15.78
N ASN A 100 -8.94 11.34 -16.63
CA ASN A 100 -7.81 12.22 -16.34
C ASN A 100 -8.26 13.66 -16.13
N SER A 101 -7.55 14.38 -15.28
CA SER A 101 -7.62 15.83 -15.18
C SER A 101 -6.23 16.43 -15.41
N GLU A 102 -6.12 17.74 -15.38
CA GLU A 102 -4.84 18.44 -15.49
C GLU A 102 -3.83 18.00 -14.40
N GLN A 103 -4.31 17.70 -13.19
CA GLN A 103 -3.46 17.41 -12.02
C GLN A 103 -3.47 15.94 -11.59
N VAL A 104 -4.38 15.13 -12.13
CA VAL A 104 -4.56 13.73 -11.73
C VAL A 104 -4.66 12.83 -12.94
N LYS A 105 -3.82 11.82 -13.00
CA LYS A 105 -3.83 10.77 -14.03
C LYS A 105 -4.50 9.52 -13.48
N ILE A 106 -5.26 8.84 -14.34
CA ILE A 106 -5.89 7.56 -14.03
C ILE A 106 -5.03 6.45 -14.62
N LEU A 107 -4.61 5.52 -13.79
CA LEU A 107 -3.71 4.44 -14.16
C LEU A 107 -4.32 3.09 -13.79
N LYS A 108 -4.13 2.09 -14.64
CA LYS A 108 -4.30 0.69 -14.26
C LYS A 108 -2.96 0.13 -13.81
N ILE A 109 -2.88 -0.28 -12.56
CA ILE A 109 -1.70 -0.91 -11.99
C ILE A 109 -1.92 -2.42 -12.06
N PRO A 110 -1.08 -3.16 -12.81
CA PRO A 110 -1.24 -4.61 -12.95
C PRO A 110 -1.01 -5.33 -11.61
N PRO A 111 -1.47 -6.58 -11.49
CA PRO A 111 -1.14 -7.43 -10.35
C PRO A 111 0.37 -7.54 -10.19
N ARG A 112 0.85 -7.52 -8.94
CA ARG A 112 2.29 -7.64 -8.67
C ARG A 112 2.56 -8.27 -7.31
N LYS A 113 3.73 -8.92 -7.20
CA LYS A 113 4.27 -9.34 -5.90
C LYS A 113 5.13 -8.23 -5.32
N VAL A 114 5.05 -8.07 -4.01
CA VAL A 114 5.89 -7.12 -3.27
C VAL A 114 6.41 -7.78 -2.01
N VAL A 115 7.60 -7.41 -1.58
CA VAL A 115 8.00 -7.62 -0.19
C VAL A 115 7.67 -6.38 0.61
N SER A 116 7.03 -6.56 1.76
CA SER A 116 6.51 -5.48 2.60
C SER A 116 7.06 -5.55 4.00
N ILE A 117 7.35 -4.40 4.62
CA ILE A 117 7.65 -4.28 6.05
C ILE A 117 6.66 -3.35 6.74
N GLY A 118 6.02 -3.82 7.82
CA GLY A 118 5.08 -3.03 8.62
C GLY A 118 5.78 -2.10 9.60
N ILE A 119 5.33 -0.85 9.69
CA ILE A 119 5.94 0.22 10.48
C ILE A 119 4.88 0.92 11.34
N ARG A 120 5.25 1.28 12.58
CA ARG A 120 4.45 2.14 13.45
C ARG A 120 5.14 3.49 13.65
N GLY A 121 4.32 4.54 13.72
CA GLY A 121 4.78 5.90 14.03
C GLY A 121 4.66 6.86 12.84
N GLY A 122 5.10 8.10 13.04
CA GLY A 122 4.97 9.17 12.04
C GLY A 122 5.66 8.85 10.72
N TYR A 123 5.14 9.43 9.65
CA TYR A 123 5.63 9.25 8.28
C TYR A 123 6.80 10.19 8.03
N THR A 124 8.04 9.72 8.25
CA THR A 124 9.25 10.51 8.08
C THR A 124 10.21 9.83 7.11
N GLU A 125 10.99 10.64 6.39
CA GLU A 125 12.03 10.16 5.48
C GLU A 125 13.06 9.27 6.22
N LYS A 126 13.45 9.64 7.44
CA LYS A 126 14.34 8.84 8.28
C LYS A 126 13.81 7.42 8.48
N LYS A 127 12.55 7.28 8.92
CA LYS A 127 11.93 5.96 9.10
C LYS A 127 11.79 5.17 7.81
N PHE A 128 11.51 5.85 6.70
CA PHE A 128 11.51 5.23 5.39
C PHE A 128 12.87 4.62 5.07
N LYS A 129 13.95 5.41 5.15
CA LYS A 129 15.32 4.95 4.86
C LYS A 129 15.76 3.79 5.78
N GLU A 130 15.50 3.91 7.08
CA GLU A 130 15.86 2.86 8.05
C GLU A 130 15.16 1.51 7.75
N ASN A 131 13.86 1.54 7.45
CA ASN A 131 13.12 0.31 7.18
C ASN A 131 13.35 -0.21 5.76
N LEU A 132 13.63 0.66 4.78
CA LEU A 132 14.08 0.25 3.47
C LEU A 132 15.41 -0.53 3.54
N SER A 133 16.37 -0.06 4.36
CA SER A 133 17.61 -0.79 4.60
C SER A 133 17.37 -2.20 5.15
N ARG A 134 16.43 -2.36 6.09
CA ARG A 134 16.03 -3.67 6.62
C ARG A 134 15.41 -4.58 5.54
N LEU A 135 14.62 -4.00 4.65
CA LEU A 135 13.99 -4.74 3.56
C LEU A 135 15.02 -5.21 2.52
N ASN A 136 15.98 -4.35 2.18
CA ASN A 136 17.10 -4.71 1.30
C ASN A 136 17.94 -5.83 1.89
N GLN A 137 18.28 -5.76 3.20
CA GLN A 137 19.01 -6.83 3.88
C GLN A 137 18.23 -8.17 3.87
N TRP A 138 16.90 -8.10 3.93
CA TRP A 138 16.07 -9.29 3.82
C TRP A 138 16.14 -9.88 2.41
N LEU A 139 16.04 -9.05 1.36
CA LEU A 139 16.18 -9.49 -0.04
C LEU A 139 17.55 -10.09 -0.30
N ASP A 140 18.63 -9.50 0.21
CA ASP A 140 19.99 -10.01 0.06
C ASP A 140 20.15 -11.42 0.63
N LYS A 141 19.43 -11.75 1.70
CA LYS A 141 19.43 -13.07 2.33
C LYS A 141 18.48 -14.06 1.65
N ASN A 142 17.44 -13.58 0.99
CA ASN A 142 16.40 -14.42 0.37
C ASN A 142 16.55 -14.45 -1.15
N LYS A 143 17.49 -15.26 -1.63
CA LYS A 143 17.85 -15.38 -3.06
C LYS A 143 16.73 -15.91 -3.97
N THR A 144 15.60 -16.30 -3.41
CA THR A 144 14.39 -16.68 -4.16
C THR A 144 13.80 -15.52 -4.95
N PHE A 145 13.98 -14.28 -4.44
CA PHE A 145 13.41 -13.08 -5.02
C PHE A 145 14.50 -12.09 -5.41
N GLU A 146 14.22 -11.32 -6.44
CA GLU A 146 14.99 -10.13 -6.83
C GLU A 146 14.04 -8.91 -6.97
N SER A 147 14.58 -7.72 -6.76
CA SER A 147 13.81 -6.48 -6.94
C SER A 147 13.37 -6.33 -8.39
N ASP A 148 12.11 -5.90 -8.58
CA ASP A 148 11.48 -5.67 -9.90
C ASP A 148 10.87 -4.27 -9.99
N GLY A 149 11.46 -3.31 -9.32
CA GLY A 149 11.07 -1.91 -9.35
C GLY A 149 11.51 -1.13 -8.11
N ASP A 150 11.22 0.16 -8.12
CA ASP A 150 11.60 1.06 -7.05
C ASP A 150 10.76 0.85 -5.79
N PRO A 151 11.36 1.03 -4.59
CA PRO A 151 10.65 0.99 -3.34
C PRO A 151 9.70 2.17 -3.18
N TYR A 152 8.55 1.95 -2.57
CA TYR A 152 7.56 2.98 -2.32
C TYR A 152 6.95 2.88 -0.93
N GLY A 153 6.44 4.02 -0.43
CA GLY A 153 5.75 4.09 0.85
C GLY A 153 4.27 3.74 0.71
N VAL A 154 3.71 3.15 1.77
CA VAL A 154 2.30 2.76 1.89
C VAL A 154 1.77 3.31 3.20
N TYR A 155 0.75 4.17 3.16
CA TYR A 155 0.29 4.96 4.30
C TYR A 155 -1.17 4.68 4.61
N TRP A 156 -1.43 4.17 5.83
CA TRP A 156 -2.74 3.67 6.24
C TRP A 156 -3.64 4.70 6.92
N ASN A 157 -3.06 5.77 7.44
CA ASN A 157 -3.78 6.71 8.27
C ASN A 157 -3.72 8.14 7.73
N GLY A 158 -4.83 8.84 7.83
CA GLY A 158 -4.94 10.24 7.46
C GLY A 158 -4.17 11.18 8.40
N PRO A 159 -4.16 12.49 8.08
CA PRO A 159 -3.39 13.49 8.81
C PRO A 159 -3.80 13.63 10.28
N PHE A 160 -5.07 13.40 10.62
CA PHE A 160 -5.61 13.59 11.96
C PHE A 160 -5.26 12.50 12.97
N VAL A 161 -4.73 11.35 12.53
CA VAL A 161 -4.29 10.29 13.43
C VAL A 161 -2.98 10.70 14.09
N PRO A 162 -2.87 10.65 15.45
CA PRO A 162 -1.63 10.96 16.15
C PRO A 162 -0.44 10.15 15.63
N GLY A 163 0.73 10.80 15.51
CA GLY A 163 1.91 10.19 14.90
C GLY A 163 2.28 8.82 15.46
N LEU A 164 2.20 8.64 16.78
CA LEU A 164 2.51 7.36 17.47
C LEU A 164 1.58 6.20 17.07
N LEU A 165 0.35 6.52 16.63
CA LEU A 165 -0.65 5.53 16.23
C LEU A 165 -0.64 5.23 14.74
N LYS A 166 0.05 6.05 13.95
CA LYS A 166 0.12 5.87 12.49
C LYS A 166 0.76 4.54 12.12
N ARG A 167 0.25 3.98 11.02
CA ARG A 167 0.73 2.74 10.43
C ARG A 167 1.13 3.02 8.99
N SER A 168 2.30 2.54 8.62
CA SER A 168 2.81 2.58 7.25
C SER A 168 3.53 1.28 6.92
N GLU A 169 3.82 1.12 5.65
CA GLU A 169 4.64 0.04 5.12
C GLU A 169 5.61 0.60 4.09
N ILE A 170 6.65 -0.16 3.79
CA ILE A 170 7.45 0.02 2.59
C ILE A 170 7.29 -1.24 1.78
N HIS A 171 7.02 -1.07 0.50
CA HIS A 171 6.97 -2.15 -0.45
C HIS A 171 8.12 -2.04 -1.44
N ILE A 172 8.72 -3.18 -1.79
CA ILE A 172 9.62 -3.32 -2.93
C ILE A 172 8.95 -4.32 -3.88
N PRO A 173 8.66 -3.94 -5.14
CA PRO A 173 8.23 -4.90 -6.16
C PRO A 173 9.28 -6.00 -6.32
N ILE A 174 8.83 -7.24 -6.44
CA ILE A 174 9.72 -8.39 -6.56
C ILE A 174 9.24 -9.36 -7.63
N ARG A 175 10.19 -10.10 -8.21
CA ARG A 175 9.94 -11.27 -9.06
C ARG A 175 10.77 -12.46 -8.57
N LEU A 176 10.46 -13.66 -9.05
CA LEU A 176 11.30 -14.83 -8.80
C LEU A 176 12.66 -14.64 -9.47
N SER A 177 13.72 -14.98 -8.75
CA SER A 177 15.09 -14.96 -9.30
C SER A 177 15.22 -15.98 -10.43
N LYS A 178 15.92 -15.59 -11.50
CA LYS A 178 16.12 -16.43 -12.71
C LYS A 178 16.75 -17.79 -12.41
N ASN A 179 17.56 -17.88 -11.35
CA ASN A 179 18.22 -19.15 -10.97
C ASN A 179 17.25 -20.22 -10.47
N GLN A 180 16.01 -19.87 -10.12
CA GLN A 180 14.97 -20.84 -9.72
C GLN A 180 13.97 -21.14 -10.83
N SER A 181 13.95 -20.37 -11.90
CA SER A 181 13.04 -20.61 -13.04
C SER A 181 13.45 -21.82 -13.90
N THR A 182 14.63 -22.40 -13.69
CA THR A 182 15.18 -23.53 -14.46
C THR A 182 15.02 -24.89 -13.77
N GLU A 183 14.63 -24.95 -12.52
CA GLU A 183 14.25 -26.19 -11.86
C GLU A 183 12.76 -26.47 -11.97
N ASN A 184 12.32 -26.89 -13.15
CA ASN A 184 11.03 -27.55 -13.33
C ASN A 184 11.23 -29.06 -13.14
N PRO A 185 10.82 -29.68 -12.01
CA PRO A 185 11.02 -31.13 -11.79
C PRO A 185 9.87 -31.90 -12.42
N SER A 186 9.74 -31.89 -13.76
CA SER A 186 8.78 -32.75 -14.44
C SER A 186 9.18 -33.03 -15.90
N LYS A 187 10.31 -33.75 -16.09
CA LYS A 187 10.45 -34.65 -17.21
C LYS A 187 10.81 -36.04 -16.66
N PRO A 188 9.93 -37.01 -16.74
CA PRO A 188 10.31 -38.42 -16.46
C PRO A 188 11.40 -38.84 -17.42
N LYS A 189 12.48 -39.41 -16.89
CA LYS A 189 13.54 -40.04 -17.72
C LYS A 189 12.92 -41.11 -18.59
N PRO A 190 13.26 -41.17 -19.88
CA PRO A 190 12.84 -42.28 -20.74
C PRO A 190 13.41 -43.63 -20.21
N PRO A 191 12.65 -44.71 -20.31
CA PRO A 191 13.07 -46.01 -19.84
C PRO A 191 14.32 -46.48 -20.63
N LYS A 192 15.35 -46.99 -19.91
CA LYS A 192 16.50 -47.60 -20.51
C LYS A 192 16.02 -48.85 -21.26
N GLN A 193 16.17 -48.86 -22.57
CA GLN A 193 16.04 -50.09 -23.38
C GLN A 193 17.20 -51.04 -23.03
N LYS A 194 16.83 -52.29 -22.70
CA LYS A 194 17.75 -53.44 -22.61
C LYS A 194 17.95 -54.03 -23.98
#